data_af68a61e1e0e0b5ab8daa436d8c74c0d
#
_entry.id   af68a61e1e0e0b5ab8daa436d8c74c0d
#
_cell.length_a   1.000
_cell.length_b   1.000
_cell.length_c   1.000
_cell.angle_alpha   90.00
_cell.angle_beta   90.00
_cell.angle_gamma   90.00
#
_symmetry.space_group_name_H-M   'P 1'
#
loop_
_entity.id
_entity.type
_entity.pdbx_description
1 polymer ?
#
loop_
_entity_poly.entity_id
_entity_poly.type
_entity_poly.pdbx_seq_one_letter_code
_entity_poly.pdbx_strand_id
1 'polypeptide(L)'
;MLNECGKPHREPLLDRIEGDEGATRSAPPIPSFMNMVPAPQATTPDYSAGATAQVLEPEHRHAQHVIHAPSPGTTATLIHDLRELFKVRVTGMVLVTGWAGFYLGSMQSGISSVQRGLLDTLVGIGLVSAGASALNQALERSTDARMTRTADRPIAAGRISFSQGILAGIGSIALGAWWLLLHTNLLTVALALLTAFSYVAVYTPLKRVTTMATFVGAFPGAMGPMLGWTAARGRIEWPAVALFAILFVWQFPHFMAIAWLYREDYARAGIRMLPVAQPDGWSTVVEALFYAVVMIPVSLAPWRLGMAGVAYAALASALGLFYLAYAIRFTRILRATTETESRMVARDLLKVSVIYLPLLMSTLMLCAIAKH
;
A
#
# COMPACT_ATOMS: atom_id res chain seq x y z
N MET A 1 45.10 -24.44 42.23
CA MET A 1 44.35 -25.45 42.98
C MET A 1 43.03 -25.59 42.26
N LEU A 2 42.89 -26.50 41.25
CA LEU A 2 42.52 -27.93 41.37
C LEU A 2 41.25 -28.10 42.21
N ASN A 3 40.11 -28.65 41.82
CA ASN A 3 39.73 -29.76 40.93
C ASN A 3 38.20 -29.71 40.85
N GLU A 4 37.60 -30.12 39.82
CA GLU A 4 37.17 -31.42 39.27
C GLU A 4 35.66 -31.72 39.45
N CYS A 5 35.12 -32.17 38.32
CA CYS A 5 34.15 -33.25 38.15
C CYS A 5 32.66 -33.03 38.47
N GLY A 6 31.87 -33.37 37.46
CA GLY A 6 30.49 -33.87 37.66
C GLY A 6 29.59 -33.81 36.44
N LYS A 7 29.82 -34.64 35.40
CA LYS A 7 28.75 -35.02 34.48
C LYS A 7 27.95 -36.17 35.04
N PRO A 8 26.62 -36.26 34.83
CA PRO A 8 25.94 -37.55 34.84
C PRO A 8 25.43 -37.99 33.48
N HIS A 9 25.66 -39.26 33.29
CA HIS A 9 25.27 -40.25 32.33
C HIS A 9 23.92 -40.11 31.63
N ARG A 10 23.97 -40.42 30.34
CA ARG A 10 22.88 -40.97 29.55
C ARG A 10 22.89 -42.49 29.69
N GLU A 11 21.74 -43.09 29.93
CA GLU A 11 21.44 -44.46 29.57
C GLU A 11 20.12 -44.57 28.81
N PRO A 12 20.02 -45.48 27.83
CA PRO A 12 18.85 -45.64 26.97
C PRO A 12 17.93 -46.75 27.51
N LEU A 13 16.63 -46.52 27.45
CA LEU A 13 15.59 -47.54 27.66
C LEU A 13 14.92 -47.83 26.33
N LEU A 14 15.43 -48.85 25.66
CA LEU A 14 14.73 -49.66 24.68
C LEU A 14 14.18 -50.91 25.38
N ASP A 15 13.08 -51.44 24.83
CA ASP A 15 12.41 -52.72 25.09
C ASP A 15 11.32 -52.76 26.17
N ARG A 16 10.12 -52.65 25.65
CA ARG A 16 9.06 -53.68 25.79
C ARG A 16 7.76 -53.25 25.13
N ILE A 17 7.58 -53.76 23.92
CA ILE A 17 6.22 -53.85 23.32
C ILE A 17 6.04 -55.28 22.88
N GLU A 18 5.19 -55.98 23.55
CA GLU A 18 4.49 -57.14 23.00
C GLU A 18 3.13 -57.26 23.69
N GLY A 19 2.08 -57.24 22.84
CA GLY A 19 0.82 -57.96 23.05
C GLY A 19 -0.27 -57.24 23.74
N ASP A 20 -1.22 -56.65 23.00
CA ASP A 20 -2.60 -57.08 23.15
C ASP A 20 -3.44 -56.74 21.89
N GLU A 21 -4.01 -57.76 21.30
CA GLU A 21 -4.97 -57.71 20.20
C GLU A 21 -6.37 -57.38 20.71
N GLY A 22 -7.10 -56.55 19.94
CA GLY A 22 -8.54 -56.73 19.84
C GLY A 22 -9.41 -55.86 20.70
N ALA A 23 -9.78 -54.69 20.21
CA ALA A 23 -11.13 -54.13 20.45
C ALA A 23 -11.48 -53.06 19.41
N THR A 24 -12.18 -53.49 18.37
CA THR A 24 -12.92 -52.63 17.44
C THR A 24 -14.02 -51.89 18.20
N ARG A 25 -13.85 -50.60 18.44
CA ARG A 25 -14.96 -49.73 18.84
C ARG A 25 -15.60 -49.11 17.62
N SER A 26 -16.79 -49.62 17.30
CA SER A 26 -17.74 -49.08 16.34
C SER A 26 -18.18 -47.68 16.74
N ALA A 27 -18.15 -46.74 15.76
CA ALA A 27 -18.74 -45.43 15.88
C ALA A 27 -20.29 -45.51 16.03
N PRO A 28 -20.91 -44.60 16.78
CA PRO A 28 -22.38 -44.59 16.91
C PRO A 28 -23.04 -44.09 15.62
N PRO A 29 -24.26 -44.59 15.30
CA PRO A 29 -24.98 -44.25 14.09
C PRO A 29 -25.56 -42.84 14.14
N ILE A 30 -25.48 -42.14 13.00
CA ILE A 30 -26.12 -40.85 12.74
C ILE A 30 -27.64 -41.07 12.66
N PRO A 31 -28.51 -40.35 13.41
CA PRO A 31 -29.94 -40.49 13.25
C PRO A 31 -30.44 -39.82 11.97
N SER A 32 -31.03 -40.65 11.10
CA SER A 32 -31.81 -40.22 9.95
C SER A 32 -33.13 -39.62 10.41
N PHE A 33 -33.27 -38.31 10.32
CA PHE A 33 -34.60 -37.68 10.37
C PHE A 33 -35.09 -37.44 8.95
N MET A 34 -35.71 -38.44 8.41
CA MET A 34 -36.54 -38.37 7.21
C MET A 34 -37.98 -38.37 7.70
N ASN A 35 -38.57 -37.21 7.87
CA ASN A 35 -40.02 -37.10 8.02
C ASN A 35 -40.57 -36.20 6.89
N MET A 36 -41.37 -36.90 6.13
CA MET A 36 -42.20 -36.41 5.03
C MET A 36 -43.11 -35.27 5.50
N VAL A 37 -43.06 -34.15 4.81
CA VAL A 37 -44.14 -33.17 4.78
C VAL A 37 -44.82 -33.36 3.42
N PRO A 38 -46.12 -33.61 3.32
CA PRO A 38 -46.83 -33.75 2.05
C PRO A 38 -46.92 -32.39 1.34
N ALA A 39 -46.65 -32.38 0.03
CA ALA A 39 -46.81 -31.23 -0.82
C ALA A 39 -48.26 -30.76 -0.91
N PRO A 40 -48.54 -29.46 -0.87
CA PRO A 40 -49.91 -28.97 -1.12
C PRO A 40 -50.26 -29.13 -2.58
N GLN A 41 -51.43 -29.66 -2.84
CA GLN A 41 -52.03 -29.83 -4.16
C GLN A 41 -52.26 -28.44 -4.81
N ALA A 42 -51.75 -28.28 -6.02
CA ALA A 42 -52.00 -27.14 -6.86
C ALA A 42 -53.45 -27.17 -7.37
N THR A 43 -54.28 -26.26 -6.88
CA THR A 43 -55.56 -25.93 -7.53
C THR A 43 -55.28 -24.84 -8.56
N THR A 44 -55.48 -25.13 -9.84
CA THR A 44 -55.46 -24.17 -10.92
C THR A 44 -56.69 -23.28 -10.84
N PRO A 45 -56.56 -21.94 -10.76
CA PRO A 45 -57.66 -21.04 -11.06
C PRO A 45 -57.82 -20.81 -12.55
N ASP A 46 -59.04 -20.97 -12.99
CA ASP A 46 -59.51 -20.66 -14.33
C ASP A 46 -59.51 -19.12 -14.54
N TYR A 47 -58.74 -18.62 -15.49
CA TYR A 47 -58.73 -17.22 -15.92
C TYR A 47 -59.31 -17.07 -17.32
N SER A 48 -60.63 -17.07 -17.40
CA SER A 48 -61.32 -16.52 -18.56
C SER A 48 -62.07 -15.27 -18.11
N ALA A 49 -61.48 -14.12 -18.26
CA ALA A 49 -62.20 -12.84 -18.52
C ALA A 49 -61.18 -11.70 -18.59
N GLY A 50 -61.19 -10.94 -19.67
CA GLY A 50 -60.29 -9.87 -20.04
C GLY A 50 -60.24 -8.70 -19.03
N ALA A 51 -59.01 -8.34 -18.72
CA ALA A 51 -58.67 -6.99 -18.30
C ALA A 51 -57.21 -6.73 -18.71
N THR A 52 -57.00 -5.80 -19.63
CA THR A 52 -55.74 -5.26 -20.01
C THR A 52 -55.05 -4.62 -18.79
N ALA A 53 -54.24 -5.37 -18.08
CA ALA A 53 -53.35 -4.84 -17.05
C ALA A 53 -52.03 -4.42 -17.71
N GLN A 54 -51.81 -3.10 -17.78
CA GLN A 54 -50.50 -2.55 -18.07
C GLN A 54 -49.51 -3.09 -17.03
N VAL A 55 -48.60 -3.92 -17.49
CA VAL A 55 -47.41 -4.34 -16.71
C VAL A 55 -46.53 -3.10 -16.63
N LEU A 56 -46.56 -2.41 -15.51
CA LEU A 56 -45.53 -1.44 -15.14
C LEU A 56 -44.24 -2.23 -14.84
N GLU A 57 -43.38 -2.35 -15.84
CA GLU A 57 -41.99 -2.76 -15.61
C GLU A 57 -41.35 -1.75 -14.64
N PRO A 58 -40.69 -2.21 -13.58
CA PRO A 58 -39.87 -1.31 -12.77
C PRO A 58 -38.68 -0.85 -13.63
N GLU A 59 -38.74 0.41 -14.08
CA GLU A 59 -37.61 1.11 -14.68
C GLU A 59 -36.43 1.12 -13.68
N HIS A 60 -35.61 0.09 -13.67
CA HIS A 60 -34.24 0.16 -13.21
C HIS A 60 -33.45 1.03 -14.20
N ARG A 61 -33.63 2.33 -14.11
CA ARG A 61 -32.64 3.28 -14.65
C ARG A 61 -31.37 3.14 -13.85
N HIS A 62 -30.58 2.11 -14.12
CA HIS A 62 -29.15 2.26 -13.98
C HIS A 62 -28.75 3.34 -14.98
N ALA A 63 -28.55 4.56 -14.47
CA ALA A 63 -27.79 5.56 -15.17
C ALA A 63 -26.41 4.96 -15.43
N GLN A 64 -26.27 4.25 -16.54
CA GLN A 64 -24.98 3.95 -17.15
C GLN A 64 -24.44 5.35 -17.49
N HIS A 65 -23.58 5.87 -16.62
CA HIS A 65 -22.60 6.84 -17.05
C HIS A 65 -21.79 6.16 -18.15
N VAL A 66 -22.24 6.25 -19.36
CA VAL A 66 -21.46 6.02 -20.56
C VAL A 66 -20.39 7.12 -20.53
N ILE A 67 -19.30 6.84 -19.83
CA ILE A 67 -18.07 7.58 -20.01
C ILE A 67 -17.71 7.34 -21.46
N HIS A 68 -17.92 8.33 -22.32
CA HIS A 68 -17.41 8.30 -23.67
C HIS A 68 -15.91 8.09 -23.57
N ALA A 69 -15.46 6.84 -23.74
CA ALA A 69 -14.06 6.55 -23.95
C ALA A 69 -13.66 7.37 -25.19
N PRO A 70 -12.61 8.21 -25.11
CA PRO A 70 -12.13 8.93 -26.28
C PRO A 70 -11.80 7.88 -27.36
N SER A 71 -12.18 8.21 -28.60
CA SER A 71 -11.98 7.33 -29.73
C SER A 71 -10.51 6.83 -29.78
N PRO A 72 -10.28 5.52 -29.99
CA PRO A 72 -8.91 4.97 -30.03
C PRO A 72 -8.13 5.69 -31.14
N GLY A 73 -6.99 6.31 -30.77
CA GLY A 73 -6.04 6.85 -31.74
C GLY A 73 -5.79 8.35 -31.72
N THR A 74 -6.39 9.15 -30.83
CA THR A 74 -6.02 10.57 -30.73
C THR A 74 -4.77 10.75 -29.85
N THR A 75 -3.92 11.74 -30.18
CA THR A 75 -2.72 12.11 -29.37
C THR A 75 -3.11 12.39 -27.90
N ALA A 76 -4.26 12.96 -27.66
CA ALA A 76 -4.79 13.22 -26.32
C ALA A 76 -5.02 11.91 -25.52
N THR A 77 -5.51 10.87 -26.16
CA THR A 77 -5.69 9.54 -25.55
C THR A 77 -4.34 8.91 -25.19
N LEU A 78 -3.36 9.00 -26.09
CA LEU A 78 -2.03 8.45 -25.85
C LEU A 78 -1.33 9.14 -24.65
N ILE A 79 -1.39 10.49 -24.59
CA ILE A 79 -0.82 11.24 -23.46
C ILE A 79 -1.51 10.85 -22.14
N HIS A 80 -2.83 10.71 -22.14
CA HIS A 80 -3.57 10.25 -20.98
C HIS A 80 -3.12 8.85 -20.56
N ASP A 81 -3.04 7.91 -21.48
CA ASP A 81 -2.64 6.53 -21.22
C ASP A 81 -1.19 6.42 -20.71
N LEU A 82 -0.27 7.21 -21.24
CA LEU A 82 1.11 7.25 -20.74
C LEU A 82 1.18 7.84 -19.32
N ARG A 83 0.39 8.88 -19.01
CA ARG A 83 0.32 9.44 -17.65
C ARG A 83 -0.24 8.44 -16.63
N GLU A 84 -1.22 7.64 -17.03
CA GLU A 84 -1.78 6.59 -16.19
C GLU A 84 -0.82 5.39 -16.08
N LEU A 85 -0.17 4.98 -17.19
CA LEU A 85 0.82 3.88 -17.21
C LEU A 85 1.97 4.16 -16.23
N PHE A 86 2.55 5.34 -16.30
CA PHE A 86 3.68 5.76 -15.47
C PHE A 86 3.24 6.33 -14.10
N LYS A 87 1.93 6.28 -13.79
CA LYS A 87 1.35 6.81 -12.54
C LYS A 87 1.94 8.17 -12.16
N VAL A 88 1.89 9.13 -13.07
CA VAL A 88 2.57 10.44 -12.92
C VAL A 88 2.29 11.12 -11.58
N ARG A 89 1.07 10.99 -11.02
CA ARG A 89 0.73 11.53 -9.69
C ARG A 89 1.54 10.86 -8.58
N VAL A 90 1.67 9.55 -8.60
CA VAL A 90 2.42 8.80 -7.57
C VAL A 90 3.91 9.04 -7.75
N THR A 91 4.42 8.98 -8.98
CA THR A 91 5.81 9.31 -9.31
C THR A 91 6.15 10.74 -8.85
N GLY A 92 5.26 11.70 -9.08
CA GLY A 92 5.43 13.08 -8.59
C GLY A 92 5.59 13.18 -7.07
N MET A 93 4.82 12.40 -6.30
CA MET A 93 4.98 12.35 -4.84
C MET A 93 6.33 11.75 -4.43
N VAL A 94 6.81 10.72 -5.13
CA VAL A 94 8.15 10.16 -4.91
C VAL A 94 9.22 11.20 -5.19
N LEU A 95 9.07 11.99 -6.27
CA LEU A 95 10.00 13.07 -6.61
C LEU A 95 10.03 14.18 -5.54
N VAL A 96 8.87 14.58 -5.01
CA VAL A 96 8.80 15.59 -3.94
C VAL A 96 9.53 15.10 -2.68
N THR A 97 9.35 13.85 -2.30
CA THR A 97 10.05 13.27 -1.14
C THR A 97 11.54 13.04 -1.42
N GLY A 98 11.92 12.69 -2.66
CA GLY A 98 13.31 12.62 -3.12
C GLY A 98 13.99 13.98 -3.10
N TRP A 99 13.29 15.02 -3.53
CA TRP A 99 13.76 16.41 -3.41
C TRP A 99 14.03 16.80 -1.96
N ALA A 100 13.09 16.52 -1.06
CA ALA A 100 13.28 16.80 0.36
C ALA A 100 14.51 16.09 0.94
N GLY A 101 14.71 14.80 0.58
CA GLY A 101 15.89 14.04 0.99
C GLY A 101 17.20 14.62 0.46
N PHE A 102 17.23 14.99 -0.83
CA PHE A 102 18.40 15.61 -1.46
C PHE A 102 18.72 16.98 -0.84
N TYR A 103 17.71 17.83 -0.66
CA TYR A 103 17.85 19.14 -0.03
C TYR A 103 18.43 19.04 1.37
N LEU A 104 17.83 18.20 2.22
CA LEU A 104 18.29 18.02 3.60
C LEU A 104 19.68 17.39 3.67
N GLY A 105 20.00 16.47 2.75
CA GLY A 105 21.33 15.90 2.62
C GLY A 105 22.37 16.95 2.23
N SER A 106 22.05 17.83 1.29
CA SER A 106 22.91 18.94 0.87
C SER A 106 23.18 19.94 1.99
N MET A 107 22.14 20.30 2.77
CA MET A 107 22.26 21.19 3.96
C MET A 107 23.21 20.63 5.01
N GLN A 108 23.26 19.30 5.17
CA GLN A 108 24.15 18.64 6.15
C GLN A 108 25.61 18.52 5.63
N SER A 109 25.90 18.87 4.39
CA SER A 109 27.25 18.78 3.80
C SER A 109 27.99 20.12 3.71
N GLY A 110 27.32 21.22 4.04
CA GLY A 110 27.88 22.58 3.80
C GLY A 110 28.07 22.91 2.30
N ILE A 111 27.69 22.00 1.40
CA ILE A 111 27.72 22.22 -0.04
C ILE A 111 26.44 22.97 -0.39
N SER A 112 26.57 24.19 -0.94
CA SER A 112 25.41 24.87 -1.52
C SER A 112 24.74 23.92 -2.52
N SER A 113 23.45 23.63 -2.34
CA SER A 113 22.68 22.68 -3.14
C SER A 113 22.86 22.98 -4.62
N VAL A 114 23.70 22.20 -5.28
CA VAL A 114 23.97 22.39 -6.69
C VAL A 114 22.71 21.93 -7.44
N GLN A 115 21.94 22.87 -7.94
CA GLN A 115 20.67 22.66 -8.63
C GLN A 115 20.73 21.58 -9.73
N ARG A 116 21.90 21.43 -10.40
CA ARG A 116 22.11 20.39 -11.43
C ARG A 116 22.01 18.98 -10.85
N GLY A 117 22.73 18.65 -9.78
CA GLY A 117 22.69 17.30 -9.19
C GLY A 117 21.30 16.93 -8.65
N LEU A 118 20.52 17.91 -8.21
CA LEU A 118 19.12 17.70 -7.83
C LEU A 118 18.28 17.27 -9.03
N LEU A 119 18.33 18.00 -10.15
CA LEU A 119 17.54 17.69 -11.34
C LEU A 119 17.89 16.31 -11.89
N ASP A 120 19.19 15.99 -11.98
CA ASP A 120 19.66 14.68 -12.44
C ASP A 120 19.16 13.55 -11.53
N THR A 121 19.20 13.77 -10.21
CA THR A 121 18.67 12.81 -9.23
C THR A 121 17.17 12.60 -9.44
N LEU A 122 16.40 13.67 -9.58
CA LEU A 122 14.95 13.57 -9.76
C LEU A 122 14.56 12.90 -11.09
N VAL A 123 15.27 13.20 -12.17
CA VAL A 123 15.07 12.54 -13.48
C VAL A 123 15.27 11.03 -13.34
N GLY A 124 16.39 10.61 -12.75
CA GLY A 124 16.70 9.20 -12.62
C GLY A 124 15.72 8.45 -11.70
N ILE A 125 15.42 9.01 -10.52
CA ILE A 125 14.40 8.44 -9.59
C ILE A 125 13.04 8.39 -10.29
N GLY A 126 12.66 9.42 -11.02
CA GLY A 126 11.40 9.49 -11.75
C GLY A 126 11.27 8.40 -12.79
N LEU A 127 12.31 8.18 -13.60
CA LEU A 127 12.34 7.12 -14.60
C LEU A 127 12.24 5.72 -13.98
N VAL A 128 12.99 5.44 -12.91
CA VAL A 128 12.90 4.14 -12.21
C VAL A 128 11.51 3.94 -11.60
N SER A 129 10.95 4.95 -10.94
CA SER A 129 9.60 4.88 -10.34
C SER A 129 8.50 4.71 -11.39
N ALA A 130 8.58 5.43 -12.50
CA ALA A 130 7.67 5.34 -13.63
C ALA A 130 7.71 3.93 -14.25
N GLY A 131 8.90 3.41 -14.49
CA GLY A 131 9.09 2.06 -15.02
C GLY A 131 8.57 0.97 -14.09
N ALA A 132 8.83 1.07 -12.79
CA ALA A 132 8.28 0.16 -11.79
C ALA A 132 6.74 0.21 -11.75
N SER A 133 6.14 1.39 -11.95
CA SER A 133 4.69 1.56 -12.05
C SER A 133 4.10 0.90 -13.28
N ALA A 134 4.77 0.98 -14.43
CA ALA A 134 4.36 0.32 -15.67
C ALA A 134 4.43 -1.20 -15.54
N LEU A 135 5.51 -1.75 -14.98
CA LEU A 135 5.64 -3.19 -14.70
C LEU A 135 4.55 -3.68 -13.74
N ASN A 136 4.27 -2.91 -12.68
CA ASN A 136 3.20 -3.24 -11.75
C ASN A 136 1.84 -3.33 -12.46
N GLN A 137 1.48 -2.37 -13.34
CA GLN A 137 0.23 -2.44 -14.10
C GLN A 137 0.19 -3.64 -15.05
N ALA A 138 1.30 -3.97 -15.71
CA ALA A 138 1.38 -5.13 -16.59
C ALA A 138 1.12 -6.42 -15.82
N LEU A 139 1.76 -6.61 -14.67
CA LEU A 139 1.58 -7.80 -13.83
C LEU A 139 0.19 -7.88 -13.21
N GLU A 140 -0.46 -6.74 -12.96
CA GLU A 140 -1.76 -6.66 -12.31
C GLU A 140 -2.95 -6.54 -13.27
N ARG A 141 -2.75 -6.58 -14.60
CA ARG A 141 -3.80 -6.33 -15.59
C ARG A 141 -5.11 -7.09 -15.32
N SER A 142 -5.02 -8.37 -14.97
CA SER A 142 -6.21 -9.20 -14.68
C SER A 142 -6.89 -8.86 -13.36
N THR A 143 -6.14 -8.37 -12.39
CA THR A 143 -6.64 -7.91 -11.09
C THR A 143 -7.25 -6.52 -11.22
N ASP A 144 -6.56 -5.62 -11.93
CA ASP A 144 -7.02 -4.27 -12.22
C ASP A 144 -8.35 -4.24 -12.97
N ALA A 145 -8.53 -5.14 -13.94
CA ALA A 145 -9.78 -5.28 -14.70
C ALA A 145 -11.00 -5.64 -13.83
N ARG A 146 -10.80 -6.19 -12.61
CA ARG A 146 -11.88 -6.57 -11.68
C ARG A 146 -12.23 -5.48 -10.68
N MET A 147 -11.49 -4.39 -10.64
CA MET A 147 -11.72 -3.27 -9.70
C MET A 147 -12.29 -2.07 -10.45
N THR A 148 -13.40 -1.52 -9.99
CA THR A 148 -14.04 -0.34 -10.62
C THR A 148 -13.08 0.83 -10.80
N ARG A 149 -12.20 1.05 -9.83
CA ARG A 149 -11.23 2.14 -9.82
C ARG A 149 -10.10 1.99 -10.85
N THR A 150 -9.75 0.77 -11.25
CA THR A 150 -8.55 0.47 -12.05
C THR A 150 -8.84 -0.26 -13.36
N ALA A 151 -10.10 -0.62 -13.61
CA ALA A 151 -10.53 -1.30 -14.85
C ALA A 151 -10.19 -0.48 -16.10
N ASP A 152 -10.21 0.85 -16.01
CA ASP A 152 -9.89 1.74 -17.12
C ASP A 152 -8.38 2.04 -17.28
N ARG A 153 -7.50 1.40 -16.51
CA ARG A 153 -6.05 1.51 -16.75
C ARG A 153 -5.69 1.01 -18.13
N PRO A 154 -4.71 1.63 -18.82
CA PRO A 154 -4.46 1.37 -20.24
C PRO A 154 -4.14 -0.09 -20.56
N ILE A 155 -3.44 -0.81 -19.67
CA ILE A 155 -3.14 -2.24 -19.89
C ILE A 155 -4.36 -3.12 -19.53
N ALA A 156 -5.08 -2.80 -18.45
CA ALA A 156 -6.26 -3.53 -18.03
C ALA A 156 -7.41 -3.40 -19.06
N ALA A 157 -7.56 -2.22 -19.65
CA ALA A 157 -8.52 -1.91 -20.70
C ALA A 157 -8.08 -2.35 -22.12
N GLY A 158 -6.87 -2.90 -22.27
CA GLY A 158 -6.37 -3.40 -23.55
C GLY A 158 -5.88 -2.32 -24.53
N ARG A 159 -5.81 -1.05 -24.14
CA ARG A 159 -5.31 0.06 -24.98
C ARG A 159 -3.78 0.02 -25.17
N ILE A 160 -3.07 -0.50 -24.17
CA ILE A 160 -1.63 -0.80 -24.24
C ILE A 160 -1.48 -2.30 -24.01
N SER A 161 -0.72 -2.98 -24.87
CA SER A 161 -0.48 -4.41 -24.75
C SER A 161 0.42 -4.75 -23.54
N PHE A 162 0.32 -5.99 -23.07
CA PHE A 162 1.20 -6.48 -21.99
C PHE A 162 2.68 -6.32 -22.32
N SER A 163 3.08 -6.70 -23.54
CA SER A 163 4.47 -6.59 -23.99
C SER A 163 4.96 -5.15 -24.08
N GLN A 164 4.13 -4.24 -24.56
CA GLN A 164 4.44 -2.81 -24.58
C GLN A 164 4.62 -2.26 -23.16
N GLY A 165 3.75 -2.66 -22.21
CA GLY A 165 3.89 -2.27 -20.80
C GLY A 165 5.18 -2.79 -20.15
N ILE A 166 5.54 -4.05 -20.42
CA ILE A 166 6.80 -4.64 -19.93
C ILE A 166 8.01 -3.94 -20.55
N LEU A 167 8.03 -3.72 -21.86
CA LEU A 167 9.12 -3.06 -22.56
C LEU A 167 9.32 -1.61 -22.07
N ALA A 168 8.22 -0.85 -21.96
CA ALA A 168 8.25 0.50 -21.43
C ALA A 168 8.76 0.53 -19.98
N GLY A 169 8.32 -0.43 -19.15
CA GLY A 169 8.73 -0.53 -17.77
C GLY A 169 10.22 -0.86 -17.61
N ILE A 170 10.70 -1.90 -18.28
CA ILE A 170 12.12 -2.29 -18.24
C ILE A 170 12.99 -1.19 -18.84
N GLY A 171 12.61 -0.66 -20.00
CA GLY A 171 13.35 0.41 -20.66
C GLY A 171 13.46 1.67 -19.80
N SER A 172 12.38 2.07 -19.13
CA SER A 172 12.38 3.22 -18.21
C SER A 172 13.27 2.98 -16.99
N ILE A 173 13.24 1.78 -16.37
CA ILE A 173 14.12 1.42 -15.24
C ILE A 173 15.58 1.43 -15.69
N ALA A 174 15.90 0.81 -16.82
CA ALA A 174 17.27 0.75 -17.34
C ALA A 174 17.81 2.14 -17.65
N LEU A 175 17.02 2.99 -18.30
CA LEU A 175 17.37 4.37 -18.60
C LEU A 175 17.57 5.19 -17.32
N GLY A 176 16.69 5.05 -16.34
CA GLY A 176 16.79 5.74 -15.05
C GLY A 176 18.01 5.28 -14.23
N ALA A 177 18.30 3.98 -14.19
CA ALA A 177 19.49 3.44 -13.54
C ALA A 177 20.78 3.92 -14.20
N TRP A 178 20.83 3.89 -15.54
CA TRP A 178 21.96 4.40 -16.32
C TRP A 178 22.15 5.91 -16.08
N TRP A 179 21.06 6.69 -16.09
CA TRP A 179 21.11 8.13 -15.79
C TRP A 179 21.65 8.42 -14.39
N LEU A 180 21.16 7.70 -13.36
CA LEU A 180 21.66 7.81 -11.98
C LEU A 180 23.13 7.42 -11.87
N LEU A 181 23.58 6.42 -12.61
CA LEU A 181 24.97 5.97 -12.61
C LEU A 181 25.92 7.05 -13.13
N LEU A 182 25.50 7.79 -14.14
CA LEU A 182 26.30 8.86 -14.74
C LEU A 182 26.35 10.15 -13.90
N HIS A 183 25.28 10.43 -13.12
CA HIS A 183 25.09 11.74 -12.50
C HIS A 183 25.07 11.71 -10.98
N THR A 184 25.05 10.52 -10.36
CA THR A 184 25.02 10.37 -8.90
C THR A 184 26.10 9.40 -8.43
N ASN A 185 25.73 8.31 -7.77
CA ASN A 185 26.66 7.31 -7.24
C ASN A 185 26.05 5.91 -7.26
N LEU A 186 26.88 4.87 -7.21
CA LEU A 186 26.49 3.47 -7.29
C LEU A 186 25.51 3.06 -6.16
N LEU A 187 25.64 3.65 -4.96
CA LEU A 187 24.73 3.36 -3.84
C LEU A 187 23.30 3.77 -4.17
N THR A 188 23.10 4.97 -4.72
CA THR A 188 21.78 5.47 -5.13
C THR A 188 21.18 4.60 -6.24
N VAL A 189 21.99 4.17 -7.21
CA VAL A 189 21.55 3.23 -8.26
C VAL A 189 21.09 1.91 -7.65
N ALA A 190 21.92 1.32 -6.77
CA ALA A 190 21.59 0.04 -6.12
C ALA A 190 20.30 0.13 -5.31
N LEU A 191 20.12 1.21 -4.53
CA LEU A 191 18.90 1.42 -3.75
C LEU A 191 17.68 1.66 -4.64
N ALA A 192 17.81 2.39 -5.75
CA ALA A 192 16.72 2.61 -6.68
C ALA A 192 16.27 1.30 -7.36
N LEU A 193 17.22 0.47 -7.79
CA LEU A 193 16.94 -0.85 -8.37
C LEU A 193 16.35 -1.82 -7.34
N LEU A 194 16.87 -1.83 -6.10
CA LEU A 194 16.32 -2.62 -5.00
C LEU A 194 14.87 -2.19 -4.68
N THR A 195 14.60 -0.88 -4.72
CA THR A 195 13.25 -0.34 -4.53
C THR A 195 12.30 -0.81 -5.63
N ALA A 196 12.70 -0.71 -6.89
CA ALA A 196 11.90 -1.19 -8.03
C ALA A 196 11.67 -2.71 -7.95
N PHE A 197 12.71 -3.49 -7.65
CA PHE A 197 12.62 -4.94 -7.48
C PHE A 197 11.65 -5.31 -6.34
N SER A 198 11.82 -4.72 -5.16
CA SER A 198 10.94 -5.02 -4.00
C SER A 198 9.48 -4.66 -4.29
N TYR A 199 9.23 -3.58 -4.99
CA TYR A 199 7.88 -3.17 -5.38
C TYR A 199 7.26 -4.11 -6.42
N VAL A 200 8.00 -4.44 -7.48
CA VAL A 200 7.47 -5.22 -8.62
C VAL A 200 7.47 -6.71 -8.32
N ALA A 201 8.60 -7.25 -7.85
CA ALA A 201 8.79 -8.70 -7.71
C ALA A 201 8.35 -9.27 -6.36
N VAL A 202 8.33 -8.44 -5.30
CA VAL A 202 7.95 -8.92 -3.96
C VAL A 202 6.54 -8.44 -3.59
N TYR A 203 6.33 -7.12 -3.51
CA TYR A 203 5.05 -6.56 -3.08
C TYR A 203 3.89 -6.91 -4.01
N THR A 204 4.07 -6.77 -5.33
CA THR A 204 2.98 -6.98 -6.30
C THR A 204 2.36 -8.38 -6.24
N PRO A 205 3.11 -9.49 -6.21
CA PRO A 205 2.53 -10.81 -6.02
C PRO A 205 2.01 -11.05 -4.59
N LEU A 206 2.71 -10.50 -3.57
CA LEU A 206 2.43 -10.77 -2.16
C LEU A 206 1.03 -10.29 -1.73
N LYS A 207 0.52 -9.21 -2.31
CA LYS A 207 -0.80 -8.65 -1.97
C LYS A 207 -1.99 -9.57 -2.28
N ARG A 208 -1.78 -10.62 -3.07
CA ARG A 208 -2.79 -11.65 -3.32
C ARG A 208 -2.74 -12.79 -2.29
N VAL A 209 -1.64 -12.89 -1.56
CA VAL A 209 -1.36 -14.03 -0.68
C VAL A 209 -1.58 -13.68 0.79
N THR A 210 -1.14 -12.48 1.22
CA THR A 210 -1.14 -12.12 2.64
C THR A 210 -1.39 -10.63 2.87
N THR A 211 -1.95 -10.30 4.04
CA THR A 211 -2.14 -8.93 4.53
C THR A 211 -0.80 -8.23 4.84
N MET A 212 0.27 -9.00 5.11
CA MET A 212 1.63 -8.49 5.32
C MET A 212 2.18 -7.74 4.10
N ALA A 213 1.53 -7.87 2.94
CA ALA A 213 1.87 -7.11 1.75
C ALA A 213 1.89 -5.59 2.00
N THR A 214 1.00 -5.06 2.85
CA THR A 214 1.00 -3.64 3.22
C THR A 214 2.31 -3.24 3.88
N PHE A 215 2.79 -4.05 4.83
CA PHE A 215 4.06 -3.82 5.51
C PHE A 215 5.24 -3.89 4.55
N VAL A 216 5.32 -4.91 3.72
CA VAL A 216 6.38 -5.08 2.71
C VAL A 216 6.35 -3.95 1.68
N GLY A 217 5.16 -3.54 1.22
CA GLY A 217 4.97 -2.44 0.28
C GLY A 217 5.33 -1.06 0.84
N ALA A 218 5.35 -0.91 2.16
CA ALA A 218 5.75 0.33 2.81
C ALA A 218 7.26 0.62 2.65
N PHE A 219 8.11 -0.39 2.46
CA PHE A 219 9.55 -0.21 2.20
C PHE A 219 9.81 0.57 0.90
N PRO A 220 9.41 0.09 -0.27
CA PRO A 220 9.60 0.86 -1.50
C PRO A 220 8.89 2.21 -1.47
N GLY A 221 7.73 2.32 -0.80
CA GLY A 221 7.01 3.58 -0.67
C GLY A 221 7.73 4.64 0.15
N ALA A 222 8.62 4.26 1.07
CA ALA A 222 9.37 5.16 1.93
C ALA A 222 10.76 5.54 1.39
N MET A 223 11.20 4.94 0.28
CA MET A 223 12.57 5.12 -0.21
C MET A 223 12.87 6.48 -0.84
N GLY A 224 11.86 7.27 -1.20
CA GLY A 224 12.06 8.57 -1.85
C GLY A 224 13.12 9.45 -1.18
N PRO A 225 12.98 9.81 0.10
CA PRO A 225 13.98 10.66 0.79
C PRO A 225 15.34 9.99 0.93
N MET A 226 15.39 8.67 1.12
CA MET A 226 16.63 7.91 1.19
C MET A 226 17.42 8.01 -0.11
N LEU A 227 16.74 7.87 -1.25
CA LEU A 227 17.35 8.01 -2.58
C LEU A 227 17.88 9.43 -2.81
N GLY A 228 17.08 10.44 -2.47
CA GLY A 228 17.54 11.83 -2.54
C GLY A 228 18.75 12.11 -1.65
N TRP A 229 18.71 11.64 -0.40
CA TRP A 229 19.84 11.79 0.54
C TRP A 229 21.10 11.10 0.03
N THR A 230 21.03 9.85 -0.40
CA THR A 230 22.20 9.10 -0.88
C THR A 230 22.75 9.67 -2.17
N ALA A 231 21.94 10.28 -3.03
CA ALA A 231 22.40 11.01 -4.20
C ALA A 231 23.23 12.24 -3.81
N ALA A 232 22.84 12.97 -2.77
CA ALA A 232 23.55 14.15 -2.28
C ALA A 232 24.80 13.80 -1.47
N ARG A 233 24.79 12.69 -0.70
CA ARG A 233 25.80 12.36 0.31
C ARG A 233 26.70 11.17 -0.03
N GLY A 234 26.29 10.32 -0.95
CA GLY A 234 27.02 9.07 -1.30
C GLY A 234 26.97 7.99 -0.22
N ARG A 235 26.23 8.17 0.85
CA ARG A 235 26.18 7.24 2.00
C ARG A 235 24.83 7.27 2.71
N ILE A 236 24.53 6.18 3.42
CA ILE A 236 23.37 6.09 4.32
C ILE A 236 23.79 6.62 5.69
N GLU A 237 23.03 7.57 6.21
CA GLU A 237 23.26 8.19 7.52
C GLU A 237 21.96 8.14 8.34
N TRP A 238 22.06 8.29 9.67
CA TRP A 238 20.90 8.29 10.56
C TRP A 238 19.82 9.31 10.17
N PRO A 239 20.16 10.53 9.71
CA PRO A 239 19.17 11.45 9.17
C PRO A 239 18.36 10.89 8.01
N ALA A 240 18.99 10.19 7.07
CA ALA A 240 18.27 9.53 5.97
C ALA A 240 17.34 8.42 6.47
N VAL A 241 17.80 7.65 7.47
CA VAL A 241 16.97 6.61 8.11
C VAL A 241 15.77 7.24 8.83
N ALA A 242 15.95 8.40 9.49
CA ALA A 242 14.82 9.11 10.10
C ALA A 242 13.79 9.58 9.08
N LEU A 243 14.23 10.12 7.95
CA LEU A 243 13.32 10.52 6.85
C LEU A 243 12.58 9.32 6.26
N PHE A 244 13.28 8.21 6.04
CA PHE A 244 12.68 6.94 5.64
C PHE A 244 11.63 6.47 6.66
N ALA A 245 11.97 6.47 7.95
CA ALA A 245 11.08 6.01 9.01
C ALA A 245 9.81 6.88 9.11
N ILE A 246 9.91 8.19 8.91
CA ILE A 246 8.75 9.09 8.85
C ILE A 246 7.78 8.65 7.75
N LEU A 247 8.26 8.44 6.52
CA LEU A 247 7.41 8.00 5.43
C LEU A 247 6.89 6.58 5.67
N PHE A 248 7.73 5.69 6.16
CA PHE A 248 7.38 4.30 6.43
C PHE A 248 6.22 4.21 7.42
N VAL A 249 6.29 4.91 8.54
CA VAL A 249 5.26 4.91 9.58
C VAL A 249 3.99 5.64 9.12
N TRP A 250 4.15 6.78 8.43
CA TRP A 250 3.04 7.58 7.93
C TRP A 250 2.09 6.81 7.01
N GLN A 251 2.61 5.87 6.23
CA GLN A 251 1.83 5.15 5.23
C GLN A 251 0.73 4.28 5.84
N PHE A 252 0.91 3.73 7.04
CA PHE A 252 -0.02 2.74 7.57
C PHE A 252 -1.42 3.30 7.86
N PRO A 253 -1.61 4.39 8.61
CA PRO A 253 -2.96 4.97 8.77
C PRO A 253 -3.55 5.42 7.43
N HIS A 254 -2.72 5.91 6.51
CA HIS A 254 -3.12 6.28 5.15
C HIS A 254 -3.65 5.06 4.37
N PHE A 255 -2.90 3.96 4.37
CA PHE A 255 -3.30 2.73 3.68
C PHE A 255 -4.50 2.06 4.33
N MET A 256 -4.64 2.10 5.65
CA MET A 256 -5.82 1.56 6.33
C MET A 256 -7.08 2.33 5.94
N ALA A 257 -7.01 3.65 5.83
CA ALA A 257 -8.11 4.46 5.34
C ALA A 257 -8.49 4.13 3.87
N ILE A 258 -7.50 3.98 2.97
CA ILE A 258 -7.71 3.57 1.58
C ILE A 258 -8.28 2.15 1.52
N ALA A 259 -7.70 1.21 2.27
CA ALA A 259 -8.13 -0.18 2.28
C ALA A 259 -9.58 -0.32 2.74
N TRP A 260 -9.99 0.45 3.74
CA TRP A 260 -11.37 0.50 4.21
C TRP A 260 -12.33 1.05 3.15
N LEU A 261 -11.96 2.15 2.48
CA LEU A 261 -12.78 2.79 1.44
C LEU A 261 -13.02 1.91 0.22
N TYR A 262 -12.04 1.09 -0.15
CA TYR A 262 -12.06 0.26 -1.35
C TYR A 262 -12.09 -1.25 -1.05
N ARG A 263 -12.52 -1.65 0.15
CA ARG A 263 -12.52 -3.06 0.58
C ARG A 263 -13.33 -3.98 -0.33
N GLU A 264 -14.44 -3.48 -0.87
CA GLU A 264 -15.27 -4.25 -1.80
C GLU A 264 -14.58 -4.48 -3.15
N ASP A 265 -13.89 -3.46 -3.68
CA ASP A 265 -13.07 -3.57 -4.89
C ASP A 265 -11.93 -4.58 -4.70
N TYR A 266 -11.26 -4.51 -3.56
CA TYR A 266 -10.18 -5.45 -3.24
C TYR A 266 -10.70 -6.89 -3.07
N ALA A 267 -11.87 -7.08 -2.45
CA ALA A 267 -12.50 -8.39 -2.31
C ALA A 267 -12.84 -8.98 -3.69
N ARG A 268 -13.48 -8.20 -4.58
CA ARG A 268 -13.77 -8.64 -5.96
C ARG A 268 -12.53 -9.03 -6.74
N ALA A 269 -11.43 -8.33 -6.52
CA ALA A 269 -10.16 -8.57 -7.18
C ALA A 269 -9.34 -9.72 -6.57
N GLY A 270 -9.76 -10.27 -5.43
CA GLY A 270 -9.02 -11.31 -4.71
C GLY A 270 -7.74 -10.79 -4.04
N ILE A 271 -7.70 -9.49 -3.68
CA ILE A 271 -6.57 -8.87 -2.97
C ILE A 271 -6.82 -8.98 -1.47
N ARG A 272 -5.86 -9.54 -0.74
CA ARG A 272 -5.94 -9.75 0.71
C ARG A 272 -5.48 -8.52 1.49
N MET A 273 -6.27 -7.42 1.41
CA MET A 273 -6.07 -6.29 2.31
C MET A 273 -6.66 -6.61 3.69
N LEU A 274 -6.15 -5.95 4.74
CA LEU A 274 -6.56 -6.23 6.12
C LEU A 274 -8.09 -6.15 6.32
N PRO A 275 -8.84 -5.11 5.85
CA PRO A 275 -10.29 -5.07 6.01
C PRO A 275 -11.07 -6.07 5.13
N VAL A 276 -10.39 -6.75 4.18
CA VAL A 276 -10.97 -7.87 3.42
C VAL A 276 -10.81 -9.18 4.19
N ALA A 277 -9.62 -9.36 4.80
CA ALA A 277 -9.31 -10.55 5.59
C ALA A 277 -10.02 -10.54 6.96
N GLN A 278 -10.25 -9.36 7.53
CA GLN A 278 -10.89 -9.12 8.82
C GLN A 278 -11.94 -8.00 8.68
N PRO A 279 -13.16 -8.34 8.24
CA PRO A 279 -14.19 -7.36 7.91
C PRO A 279 -14.78 -6.61 9.12
N ASP A 280 -14.55 -7.09 10.34
CA ASP A 280 -14.97 -6.44 11.59
C ASP A 280 -14.34 -5.06 11.81
N GLY A 281 -13.26 -4.75 11.09
CA GLY A 281 -12.54 -3.48 11.13
C GLY A 281 -11.64 -3.30 12.34
N TRP A 282 -11.66 -4.20 13.33
CA TRP A 282 -10.88 -4.05 14.56
C TRP A 282 -9.38 -3.96 14.29
N SER A 283 -8.82 -4.91 13.56
CA SER A 283 -7.39 -4.90 13.23
C SER A 283 -7.00 -3.70 12.37
N THR A 284 -7.88 -3.26 11.47
CA THR A 284 -7.67 -2.05 10.64
C THR A 284 -7.53 -0.80 11.51
N VAL A 285 -8.37 -0.67 12.53
CA VAL A 285 -8.32 0.43 13.50
C VAL A 285 -7.09 0.34 14.39
N VAL A 286 -6.79 -0.84 14.92
CA VAL A 286 -5.63 -1.05 15.81
C VAL A 286 -4.33 -0.71 15.07
N GLU A 287 -4.17 -1.16 13.81
CA GLU A 287 -3.00 -0.85 13.00
C GLU A 287 -2.90 0.65 12.71
N ALA A 288 -3.99 1.30 12.32
CA ALA A 288 -4.00 2.74 12.09
C ALA A 288 -3.64 3.54 13.35
N LEU A 289 -4.18 3.18 14.51
CA LEU A 289 -3.87 3.83 15.79
C LEU A 289 -2.43 3.61 16.23
N PHE A 290 -1.96 2.38 16.15
CA PHE A 290 -0.60 2.02 16.55
C PHE A 290 0.42 2.87 15.80
N TYR A 291 0.33 2.90 14.47
CA TYR A 291 1.27 3.69 13.67
C TYR A 291 1.06 5.20 13.79
N ALA A 292 -0.16 5.68 14.08
CA ALA A 292 -0.37 7.11 14.38
C ALA A 292 0.29 7.53 15.71
N VAL A 293 0.29 6.66 16.72
CA VAL A 293 1.03 6.88 17.98
C VAL A 293 2.54 6.85 17.74
N VAL A 294 3.04 5.84 17.03
CA VAL A 294 4.47 5.69 16.68
C VAL A 294 4.96 6.86 15.82
N MET A 295 4.07 7.48 15.03
CA MET A 295 4.41 8.64 14.20
C MET A 295 4.91 9.83 15.02
N ILE A 296 4.41 10.03 16.24
CA ILE A 296 4.82 11.16 17.10
C ILE A 296 6.32 11.09 17.42
N PRO A 297 6.86 10.05 18.08
CA PRO A 297 8.30 10.00 18.37
C PRO A 297 9.15 9.91 17.09
N VAL A 298 8.67 9.25 16.03
CA VAL A 298 9.41 9.15 14.77
C VAL A 298 9.53 10.50 14.07
N SER A 299 8.48 11.34 14.11
CA SER A 299 8.54 12.71 13.57
C SER A 299 9.49 13.64 14.33
N LEU A 300 9.84 13.31 15.57
CA LEU A 300 10.81 14.06 16.38
C LEU A 300 12.27 13.64 16.16
N ALA A 301 12.52 12.53 15.44
CA ALA A 301 13.86 12.05 15.17
C ALA A 301 14.77 13.09 14.47
N PRO A 302 14.32 13.87 13.48
CA PRO A 302 15.14 14.92 12.88
C PRO A 302 15.64 15.97 13.88
N TRP A 303 14.81 16.38 14.84
CA TRP A 303 15.24 17.27 15.91
C TRP A 303 16.32 16.63 16.80
N ARG A 304 16.12 15.39 17.22
CA ARG A 304 17.10 14.65 18.02
C ARG A 304 18.44 14.45 17.31
N LEU A 305 18.42 14.34 15.99
CA LEU A 305 19.61 14.21 15.17
C LEU A 305 20.26 15.55 14.78
N GLY A 306 19.74 16.68 15.31
CA GLY A 306 20.28 18.01 15.06
C GLY A 306 20.04 18.51 13.61
N MET A 307 19.05 17.96 12.91
CA MET A 307 18.67 18.43 11.58
C MET A 307 17.82 19.71 11.63
N ALA A 308 17.07 19.91 12.70
CA ALA A 308 16.18 21.06 12.90
C ALA A 308 16.08 21.45 14.37
N GLY A 309 15.67 22.71 14.64
CA GLY A 309 15.56 23.27 15.97
C GLY A 309 14.27 22.91 16.72
N VAL A 310 14.11 23.51 17.92
CA VAL A 310 12.95 23.28 18.81
C VAL A 310 11.63 23.70 18.16
N ALA A 311 11.63 24.72 17.30
CA ALA A 311 10.45 25.15 16.56
C ALA A 311 9.87 24.01 15.70
N TYR A 312 10.73 23.26 15.00
CA TYR A 312 10.32 22.05 14.30
C TYR A 312 9.70 21.02 15.25
N ALA A 313 10.36 20.76 16.40
CA ALA A 313 9.86 19.76 17.35
C ALA A 313 8.46 20.11 17.87
N ALA A 314 8.19 21.38 18.17
CA ALA A 314 6.88 21.85 18.59
C ALA A 314 5.81 21.65 17.49
N LEU A 315 6.12 22.07 16.25
CA LEU A 315 5.21 21.93 15.12
C LEU A 315 4.98 20.45 14.74
N ALA A 316 6.02 19.63 14.74
CA ALA A 316 5.91 18.20 14.48
C ALA A 316 5.05 17.49 15.54
N SER A 317 5.19 17.87 16.82
CA SER A 317 4.34 17.37 17.91
C SER A 317 2.87 17.75 17.70
N ALA A 318 2.60 19.02 17.38
CA ALA A 318 1.23 19.49 17.12
C ALA A 318 0.60 18.77 15.93
N LEU A 319 1.33 18.62 14.82
CA LEU A 319 0.90 17.88 13.65
C LEU A 319 0.66 16.40 13.97
N GLY A 320 1.56 15.77 14.73
CA GLY A 320 1.44 14.37 15.15
C GLY A 320 0.22 14.13 16.02
N LEU A 321 -0.07 15.02 16.99
CA LEU A 321 -1.27 14.96 17.82
C LEU A 321 -2.55 15.19 16.99
N PHE A 322 -2.52 16.10 16.03
CA PHE A 322 -3.62 16.31 15.10
C PHE A 322 -3.89 15.05 14.25
N TYR A 323 -2.82 14.42 13.73
CA TYR A 323 -2.93 13.18 12.98
C TYR A 323 -3.53 12.05 13.84
N LEU A 324 -3.03 11.90 15.06
CA LEU A 324 -3.54 10.92 16.03
C LEU A 324 -5.02 11.16 16.35
N ALA A 325 -5.46 12.41 16.51
CA ALA A 325 -6.88 12.72 16.77
C ALA A 325 -7.79 12.19 15.65
N TYR A 326 -7.37 12.26 14.39
CA TYR A 326 -8.12 11.68 13.26
C TYR A 326 -8.01 10.15 13.20
N ALA A 327 -6.89 9.57 13.60
CA ALA A 327 -6.79 8.11 13.77
C ALA A 327 -7.70 7.61 14.91
N ILE A 328 -7.81 8.35 16.00
CA ILE A 328 -8.79 8.07 17.07
C ILE A 328 -10.22 8.21 16.51
N ARG A 329 -10.50 9.28 15.75
CA ARG A 329 -11.83 9.44 15.11
C ARG A 329 -12.15 8.28 14.17
N PHE A 330 -11.14 7.70 13.51
CA PHE A 330 -11.30 6.55 12.62
C PHE A 330 -11.84 5.31 13.35
N THR A 331 -11.67 5.18 14.66
CA THR A 331 -12.28 4.10 15.47
C THR A 331 -13.80 4.04 15.36
N ARG A 332 -14.43 5.16 14.96
CA ARG A 332 -15.88 5.22 14.76
C ARG A 332 -16.39 4.26 13.68
N ILE A 333 -15.53 3.77 12.77
CA ILE A 333 -15.94 2.72 11.81
C ILE A 333 -16.47 1.47 12.51
N LEU A 334 -16.02 1.16 13.73
CA LEU A 334 -16.46 0.01 14.52
C LEU A 334 -17.89 0.16 15.06
N ARG A 335 -18.41 1.39 15.09
CA ARG A 335 -19.74 1.72 15.62
C ARG A 335 -20.66 2.32 14.57
N ALA A 336 -20.17 2.50 13.34
CA ALA A 336 -20.93 3.09 12.26
C ALA A 336 -22.13 2.20 11.91
N THR A 337 -23.31 2.78 11.91
CA THR A 337 -24.56 2.08 11.59
C THR A 337 -24.86 2.09 10.09
N THR A 338 -24.21 2.98 9.36
CA THR A 338 -24.37 3.13 7.91
C THR A 338 -23.03 3.09 7.19
N GLU A 339 -23.04 2.57 5.96
CA GLU A 339 -21.87 2.57 5.09
C GLU A 339 -21.38 4.00 4.80
N THR A 340 -22.30 4.96 4.65
CA THR A 340 -21.96 6.38 4.38
C THR A 340 -21.17 6.99 5.54
N GLU A 341 -21.57 6.74 6.79
CA GLU A 341 -20.87 7.20 7.98
C GLU A 341 -19.46 6.60 8.05
N SER A 342 -19.35 5.29 7.88
CA SER A 342 -18.11 4.56 7.86
C SER A 342 -17.13 5.10 6.81
N ARG A 343 -17.61 5.32 5.56
CA ARG A 343 -16.80 5.88 4.48
C ARG A 343 -16.39 7.33 4.72
N MET A 344 -17.25 8.14 5.35
CA MET A 344 -16.94 9.53 5.68
C MET A 344 -15.77 9.64 6.63
N VAL A 345 -15.79 8.85 7.71
CA VAL A 345 -14.71 8.83 8.71
C VAL A 345 -13.38 8.35 8.10
N ALA A 346 -13.41 7.34 7.24
CA ALA A 346 -12.22 6.88 6.52
C ALA A 346 -11.68 7.94 5.55
N ARG A 347 -12.56 8.68 4.85
CA ARG A 347 -12.15 9.80 3.97
C ARG A 347 -11.50 10.94 4.75
N ASP A 348 -11.97 11.23 5.95
CA ASP A 348 -11.40 12.27 6.80
C ASP A 348 -9.97 11.92 7.21
N LEU A 349 -9.72 10.70 7.66
CA LEU A 349 -8.36 10.22 7.96
C LEU A 349 -7.47 10.26 6.71
N LEU A 350 -7.99 9.82 5.57
CA LEU A 350 -7.26 9.86 4.30
C LEU A 350 -6.86 11.30 3.92
N LYS A 351 -7.79 12.27 3.99
CA LYS A 351 -7.50 13.68 3.68
C LYS A 351 -6.43 14.24 4.59
N VAL A 352 -6.56 14.00 5.89
CA VAL A 352 -5.58 14.50 6.89
C VAL A 352 -4.21 13.87 6.65
N SER A 353 -4.13 12.58 6.36
CA SER A 353 -2.87 11.92 6.05
C SER A 353 -2.16 12.53 4.84
N VAL A 354 -2.91 12.88 3.78
CA VAL A 354 -2.35 13.50 2.56
C VAL A 354 -1.82 14.91 2.83
N ILE A 355 -2.43 15.66 3.76
CA ILE A 355 -2.00 17.01 4.13
C ILE A 355 -0.84 16.95 5.14
N TYR A 356 -0.85 15.99 6.05
CA TYR A 356 0.12 15.84 7.13
C TYR A 356 1.56 15.75 6.63
N LEU A 357 1.83 14.84 5.69
CA LEU A 357 3.20 14.57 5.23
C LEU A 357 3.85 15.77 4.54
N PRO A 358 3.21 16.46 3.58
CA PRO A 358 3.76 17.67 2.99
C PRO A 358 4.01 18.78 4.02
N LEU A 359 3.09 18.98 4.97
CA LEU A 359 3.29 19.97 6.02
C LEU A 359 4.48 19.63 6.91
N LEU A 360 4.62 18.37 7.34
CA LEU A 360 5.75 17.94 8.17
C LEU A 360 7.08 18.10 7.41
N MET A 361 7.15 17.67 6.13
CA MET A 361 8.36 17.79 5.31
C MET A 361 8.71 19.24 5.04
N SER A 362 7.73 20.10 4.70
CA SER A 362 7.95 21.54 4.50
C SER A 362 8.44 22.21 5.77
N THR A 363 7.84 21.88 6.92
CA THR A 363 8.28 22.40 8.24
C THR A 363 9.73 21.99 8.52
N LEU A 364 10.09 20.73 8.22
CA LEU A 364 11.45 20.24 8.41
C LEU A 364 12.45 20.98 7.51
N MET A 365 12.10 21.18 6.24
CA MET A 365 12.97 21.89 5.29
C MET A 365 13.16 23.37 5.65
N LEU A 366 12.09 24.04 6.12
CA LEU A 366 12.14 25.45 6.54
C LEU A 366 12.91 25.65 7.85
N CYS A 367 12.86 24.68 8.77
CA CYS A 367 13.55 24.72 10.06
C CYS A 367 14.90 23.99 10.03
N ALA A 368 15.38 23.58 8.85
CA ALA A 368 16.62 22.82 8.71
C ALA A 368 17.83 23.67 9.15
N ILE A 369 18.73 23.04 9.91
CA ILE A 369 19.98 23.64 10.37
C ILE A 369 21.11 23.15 9.48
N ALA A 370 21.80 24.08 8.80
CA ALA A 370 22.99 23.77 8.04
C ALA A 370 24.14 23.41 9.01
N LYS A 371 24.85 22.33 8.74
CA LYS A 371 26.13 22.06 9.39
C LYS A 371 27.23 22.67 8.54
N HIS A 372 27.97 23.61 9.12
CA HIS A 372 29.14 24.23 8.52
C HIS A 372 30.38 23.35 8.67
#